data_2ca587e35551b9e3b632ee1c3255773b
#
_entry.id   2ca587e35551b9e3b632ee1c3255773b
#
_cell.length_a   1.000
_cell.length_b   1.000
_cell.length_c   1.000
_cell.angle_alpha   90.00
_cell.angle_beta   90.00
_cell.angle_gamma   90.00
#
_symmetry.space_group_name_H-M   'P 1'
#
loop_
_entity.id
_entity.type
_entity.pdbx_description
1 polymer ?
#
loop_
_entity_poly.entity_id
_entity_poly.type
_entity_poly.pdbx_seq_one_letter_code
_entity_poly.pdbx_strand_id
1 'polypeptide(L)'
;RRGKSAVIENGHIVVLGWSEQVFTIIPQLFIAENGLKNKKIVLLGDRDKVEMEDQIRNRIGSDALRRVVCRSGSPIEMSDLELTNLNEASGILVLTPEGDNPDAEVVKTVLAITKNHQRKSDPYKIIAALKENQNRELGKIVGNGEVEWIFSGQVIARLLAQSCNQPGLSVVYSELLDFTGDEIYFIEDSKLIGRTYREALSSFQKGVVIGLQKAEKVTLNPVMETILRPGDQLVVIASDEQGLIRGERGAVRDEWIASNHAVSKASESVIILGWSERGNELLVELNNYFPPKSKVCIVTDKFDLRQELEDVSSSLKNLKVSFEKKSILDRNELESLKLQKYDHVILLSNDDRTLTIQQIDSNTLFTLLHIRNIVEQGKAKLSIATEILDGRNSRLAEVAKADDFIVSDRLISLMMAQIVSDRRRNAVYEDLFNPQGSEIYLKPACEYIKTGVAVNFYTILEAAARKNETAIGYRLSSLSEDAKRSFGVVINPDKREEVVFTEQDRIIVLAEK
;
A
#
# COMPACT_ATOMS: atom_id res chain seq x y z
N ARG A 1 -20.00 -33.41 -11.20
CA ARG A 1 -19.12 -33.07 -12.35
C ARG A 1 -18.97 -31.55 -12.60
N ARG A 2 -19.83 -30.69 -12.06
CA ARG A 2 -19.72 -29.23 -12.27
C ARG A 2 -18.47 -28.68 -11.54
N GLY A 3 -17.54 -28.07 -12.28
CA GLY A 3 -16.33 -27.46 -11.74
C GLY A 3 -15.14 -28.40 -11.45
N LYS A 4 -15.21 -29.69 -11.81
CA LYS A 4 -14.17 -30.72 -11.56
C LYS A 4 -13.49 -31.21 -12.85
N SER A 5 -13.48 -30.44 -13.92
CA SER A 5 -12.72 -30.77 -15.15
C SER A 5 -11.47 -29.89 -15.24
N ALA A 6 -10.34 -30.47 -15.66
CA ALA A 6 -9.13 -29.70 -15.92
C ALA A 6 -9.37 -28.60 -16.97
N VAL A 7 -8.72 -27.48 -16.83
CA VAL A 7 -8.70 -26.40 -17.84
C VAL A 7 -7.65 -26.71 -18.92
N ILE A 8 -7.83 -26.13 -20.09
CA ILE A 8 -6.93 -26.28 -21.25
C ILE A 8 -6.22 -24.97 -21.62
N GLU A 9 -6.47 -23.93 -20.84
CA GLU A 9 -5.90 -22.59 -21.03
C GLU A 9 -4.37 -22.63 -20.86
N ASN A 10 -3.68 -21.80 -21.67
CA ASN A 10 -2.24 -21.57 -21.61
C ASN A 10 -1.94 -20.10 -21.38
N GLY A 11 -0.87 -19.82 -20.65
CA GLY A 11 -0.45 -18.45 -20.33
C GLY A 11 -1.45 -17.69 -19.45
N HIS A 12 -2.41 -18.40 -18.86
CA HIS A 12 -3.43 -17.86 -17.97
C HIS A 12 -2.86 -17.50 -16.59
N ILE A 13 -3.64 -16.78 -15.79
CA ILE A 13 -3.35 -16.53 -14.37
C ILE A 13 -4.18 -17.50 -13.55
N VAL A 14 -3.56 -18.11 -12.56
CA VAL A 14 -4.26 -18.96 -11.58
C VAL A 14 -4.44 -18.18 -10.28
N VAL A 15 -5.66 -18.19 -9.76
CA VAL A 15 -6.02 -17.63 -8.46
C VAL A 15 -6.47 -18.79 -7.56
N LEU A 16 -5.76 -19.00 -6.47
CA LEU A 16 -5.99 -20.09 -5.53
C LEU A 16 -6.57 -19.58 -4.21
N GLY A 17 -7.71 -20.12 -3.85
CA GLY A 17 -8.48 -19.70 -2.69
C GLY A 17 -9.70 -18.84 -3.07
N TRP A 18 -10.55 -18.60 -2.07
CA TRP A 18 -11.71 -17.74 -2.18
C TRP A 18 -11.77 -16.81 -0.97
N SER A 19 -11.72 -15.52 -1.21
CA SER A 19 -11.89 -14.47 -0.20
C SER A 19 -12.37 -13.17 -0.88
N GLU A 20 -12.60 -12.13 -0.12
CA GLU A 20 -12.96 -10.80 -0.66
C GLU A 20 -11.91 -10.24 -1.64
N GLN A 21 -10.67 -10.68 -1.56
CA GLN A 21 -9.58 -10.30 -2.47
C GLN A 21 -9.91 -10.59 -3.95
N VAL A 22 -10.71 -11.61 -4.24
CA VAL A 22 -11.17 -11.95 -5.59
C VAL A 22 -11.79 -10.73 -6.29
N PHE A 23 -12.60 -9.96 -5.55
CA PHE A 23 -13.38 -8.84 -6.09
C PHE A 23 -12.56 -7.55 -6.26
N THR A 24 -11.35 -7.52 -5.72
CA THR A 24 -10.36 -6.46 -6.01
C THR A 24 -9.40 -6.90 -7.12
N ILE A 25 -8.85 -8.11 -7.02
CA ILE A 25 -7.81 -8.60 -7.93
C ILE A 25 -8.33 -8.78 -9.36
N ILE A 26 -9.49 -9.43 -9.54
CA ILE A 26 -10.01 -9.72 -10.89
C ILE A 26 -10.25 -8.45 -11.72
N PRO A 27 -10.95 -7.40 -11.22
CA PRO A 27 -11.09 -6.16 -11.96
C PRO A 27 -9.74 -5.51 -12.33
N GLN A 28 -8.78 -5.52 -11.42
CA GLN A 28 -7.45 -4.98 -11.65
C GLN A 28 -6.72 -5.72 -12.78
N LEU A 29 -6.76 -7.04 -12.79
CA LEU A 29 -6.16 -7.86 -13.86
C LEU A 29 -6.85 -7.67 -15.22
N PHE A 30 -8.09 -7.17 -15.25
CA PHE A 30 -8.77 -6.82 -16.50
C PHE A 30 -8.29 -5.51 -17.10
N ILE A 31 -7.88 -4.57 -16.26
CA ILE A 31 -7.40 -3.25 -16.66
C ILE A 31 -5.93 -3.29 -17.02
N ALA A 32 -5.14 -4.11 -16.32
CA ALA A 32 -3.69 -4.21 -16.51
C ALA A 32 -3.29 -4.39 -17.98
N GLU A 33 -2.43 -3.49 -18.48
CA GLU A 33 -2.05 -3.49 -19.91
C GLU A 33 -0.90 -4.46 -20.25
N ASN A 34 0.03 -4.67 -19.34
CA ASN A 34 1.27 -5.44 -19.53
C ASN A 34 1.08 -6.92 -19.93
N GLY A 35 0.42 -7.17 -21.08
CA GLY A 35 0.19 -8.51 -21.61
C GLY A 35 -0.85 -9.33 -20.84
N LEU A 36 -1.54 -8.75 -19.85
CA LEU A 36 -2.60 -9.41 -19.09
C LEU A 36 -4.00 -9.16 -19.64
N LYS A 37 -4.21 -8.10 -20.41
CA LYS A 37 -5.52 -7.61 -20.89
C LYS A 37 -6.40 -8.68 -21.54
N ASN A 38 -5.81 -9.71 -22.16
CA ASN A 38 -6.55 -10.78 -22.84
C ASN A 38 -6.38 -12.16 -22.18
N LYS A 39 -5.67 -12.27 -21.06
CA LYS A 39 -5.46 -13.56 -20.41
C LYS A 39 -6.71 -14.04 -19.70
N LYS A 40 -6.90 -15.36 -19.70
CA LYS A 40 -7.89 -16.01 -18.85
C LYS A 40 -7.41 -16.03 -17.40
N ILE A 41 -8.35 -16.03 -16.49
CA ILE A 41 -8.12 -16.21 -15.06
C ILE A 41 -8.79 -17.52 -14.66
N VAL A 42 -8.04 -18.45 -14.11
CA VAL A 42 -8.56 -19.71 -13.58
C VAL A 42 -8.62 -19.57 -12.06
N LEU A 43 -9.81 -19.64 -11.51
CA LEU A 43 -10.07 -19.51 -10.08
C LEU A 43 -10.40 -20.87 -9.48
N LEU A 44 -9.61 -21.34 -8.53
CA LEU A 44 -9.88 -22.56 -7.75
C LEU A 44 -10.25 -22.16 -6.32
N GLY A 45 -11.47 -22.47 -5.90
CA GLY A 45 -11.96 -22.17 -4.55
C GLY A 45 -12.71 -23.34 -3.94
N ASP A 46 -12.65 -23.47 -2.61
CA ASP A 46 -13.41 -24.45 -1.86
C ASP A 46 -14.88 -24.01 -1.69
N ARG A 47 -15.52 -23.79 -2.84
CA ARG A 47 -16.93 -23.40 -2.94
C ARG A 47 -17.55 -23.99 -4.19
N ASP A 48 -18.86 -24.01 -4.24
CA ASP A 48 -19.57 -24.44 -5.45
C ASP A 48 -19.27 -23.49 -6.61
N LYS A 49 -19.00 -24.05 -7.79
CA LYS A 49 -18.68 -23.29 -9.00
C LYS A 49 -19.76 -22.26 -9.35
N VAL A 50 -21.05 -22.65 -9.24
CA VAL A 50 -22.17 -21.78 -9.62
C VAL A 50 -22.28 -20.62 -8.64
N GLU A 51 -22.07 -20.87 -7.35
CA GLU A 51 -22.04 -19.83 -6.32
C GLU A 51 -20.93 -18.81 -6.60
N MET A 52 -19.71 -19.28 -6.92
CA MET A 52 -18.59 -18.40 -7.28
C MET A 52 -18.91 -17.56 -8.53
N GLU A 53 -19.43 -18.18 -9.59
CA GLU A 53 -19.81 -17.50 -10.81
C GLU A 53 -20.93 -16.46 -10.60
N ASP A 54 -21.90 -16.76 -9.75
CA ASP A 54 -22.98 -15.84 -9.40
C ASP A 54 -22.47 -14.63 -8.60
N GLN A 55 -21.58 -14.85 -7.64
CA GLN A 55 -20.96 -13.75 -6.89
C GLN A 55 -20.11 -12.86 -7.81
N ILE A 56 -19.30 -13.45 -8.70
CA ILE A 56 -18.52 -12.69 -9.70
C ILE A 56 -19.45 -11.87 -10.60
N ARG A 57 -20.53 -12.49 -11.10
CA ARG A 57 -21.51 -11.80 -11.95
C ARG A 57 -22.16 -10.62 -11.25
N ASN A 58 -22.54 -10.79 -9.99
CA ASN A 58 -23.26 -9.77 -9.23
C ASN A 58 -22.37 -8.61 -8.81
N ARG A 59 -21.10 -8.86 -8.53
CA ARG A 59 -20.18 -7.86 -7.94
C ARG A 59 -19.19 -7.24 -8.95
N ILE A 60 -18.80 -7.98 -9.98
CA ILE A 60 -17.86 -7.51 -11.01
C ILE A 60 -18.61 -7.25 -12.33
N GLY A 61 -19.57 -8.10 -12.65
CA GLY A 61 -20.36 -8.00 -13.88
C GLY A 61 -20.34 -9.29 -14.70
N SER A 62 -21.34 -9.46 -15.59
CA SER A 62 -21.48 -10.67 -16.42
C SER A 62 -20.34 -10.87 -17.41
N ASP A 63 -19.71 -9.78 -17.87
CA ASP A 63 -18.59 -9.85 -18.82
C ASP A 63 -17.32 -10.45 -18.19
N ALA A 64 -17.19 -10.40 -16.87
CA ALA A 64 -16.09 -11.04 -16.15
C ALA A 64 -16.02 -12.55 -16.42
N LEU A 65 -17.17 -13.22 -16.50
CA LEU A 65 -17.25 -14.67 -16.75
C LEU A 65 -16.79 -15.10 -18.15
N ARG A 66 -16.60 -14.16 -19.07
CA ARG A 66 -15.93 -14.46 -20.37
C ARG A 66 -14.44 -14.72 -20.20
N ARG A 67 -13.84 -14.21 -19.13
CA ARG A 67 -12.40 -14.32 -18.86
C ARG A 67 -12.08 -15.15 -17.62
N VAL A 68 -13.02 -15.33 -16.70
CA VAL A 68 -12.86 -16.11 -15.47
C VAL A 68 -13.43 -17.50 -15.63
N VAL A 69 -12.63 -18.51 -15.29
CA VAL A 69 -12.98 -19.93 -15.32
C VAL A 69 -12.94 -20.46 -13.89
N CYS A 70 -14.09 -20.65 -13.27
CA CYS A 70 -14.17 -21.17 -11.90
C CYS A 70 -14.03 -22.69 -11.85
N ARG A 71 -13.33 -23.17 -10.83
CA ARG A 71 -13.20 -24.58 -10.45
C ARG A 71 -13.46 -24.74 -8.96
N SER A 72 -14.22 -25.77 -8.61
CA SER A 72 -14.50 -26.15 -7.22
C SER A 72 -13.44 -27.12 -6.74
N GLY A 73 -12.70 -26.78 -5.69
CA GLY A 73 -11.68 -27.63 -5.11
C GLY A 73 -10.86 -26.91 -4.06
N SER A 74 -10.12 -27.69 -3.30
CA SER A 74 -9.26 -27.17 -2.24
C SER A 74 -7.85 -26.84 -2.79
N PRO A 75 -7.36 -25.61 -2.58
CA PRO A 75 -6.01 -25.23 -3.01
C PRO A 75 -4.86 -26.01 -2.33
N ILE A 76 -5.13 -26.65 -1.21
CA ILE A 76 -4.14 -27.48 -0.50
C ILE A 76 -4.10 -28.95 -1.01
N GLU A 77 -5.07 -29.35 -1.84
CA GLU A 77 -5.15 -30.69 -2.39
C GLU A 77 -4.48 -30.74 -3.78
N MET A 78 -3.41 -31.54 -3.90
CA MET A 78 -2.65 -31.64 -5.16
C MET A 78 -3.51 -32.07 -6.34
N SER A 79 -4.46 -33.00 -6.14
CA SER A 79 -5.40 -33.44 -7.18
C SER A 79 -6.34 -32.35 -7.67
N ASP A 80 -6.73 -31.41 -6.79
CA ASP A 80 -7.60 -30.29 -7.18
C ASP A 80 -6.77 -29.18 -7.91
N LEU A 81 -5.49 -29.03 -7.55
CA LEU A 81 -4.57 -28.14 -8.27
C LEU A 81 -4.38 -28.54 -9.74
N GLU A 82 -4.44 -29.82 -10.08
CA GLU A 82 -4.37 -30.31 -11.47
C GLU A 82 -5.50 -29.75 -12.35
N LEU A 83 -6.66 -29.41 -11.73
CA LEU A 83 -7.77 -28.76 -12.44
C LEU A 83 -7.41 -27.41 -13.03
N THR A 84 -6.37 -26.76 -12.53
CA THR A 84 -6.00 -25.39 -12.89
C THR A 84 -4.94 -25.29 -13.97
N ASN A 85 -4.34 -26.42 -14.41
CA ASN A 85 -3.24 -26.47 -15.37
C ASN A 85 -2.07 -25.54 -14.98
N LEU A 86 -1.56 -25.68 -13.72
CA LEU A 86 -0.52 -24.82 -13.14
C LEU A 86 0.74 -24.72 -14.01
N ASN A 87 1.12 -25.81 -14.69
CA ASN A 87 2.35 -25.84 -15.49
C ASN A 87 2.36 -24.83 -16.65
N GLU A 88 1.19 -24.50 -17.16
CA GLU A 88 1.00 -23.53 -18.25
C GLU A 88 0.61 -22.13 -17.77
N ALA A 89 0.50 -21.95 -16.44
CA ALA A 89 0.18 -20.64 -15.88
C ALA A 89 1.33 -19.64 -16.04
N SER A 90 0.99 -18.40 -16.36
CA SER A 90 1.95 -17.28 -16.42
C SER A 90 2.19 -16.64 -15.05
N GLY A 91 1.30 -16.85 -14.10
CA GLY A 91 1.40 -16.38 -12.71
C GLY A 91 0.37 -17.08 -11.83
N ILE A 92 0.68 -17.21 -10.56
CA ILE A 92 -0.15 -17.88 -9.56
C ILE A 92 -0.31 -16.92 -8.38
N LEU A 93 -1.54 -16.61 -8.03
CA LEU A 93 -1.91 -15.83 -6.86
C LEU A 93 -2.48 -16.76 -5.80
N VAL A 94 -1.91 -16.75 -4.61
CA VAL A 94 -2.42 -17.48 -3.45
C VAL A 94 -3.11 -16.47 -2.53
N LEU A 95 -4.44 -16.54 -2.47
CA LEU A 95 -5.24 -15.62 -1.67
C LEU A 95 -5.14 -15.98 -0.18
N THR A 96 -5.23 -14.96 0.64
CA THR A 96 -5.32 -15.14 2.10
C THR A 96 -6.74 -15.58 2.44
N PRO A 97 -6.95 -16.76 3.01
CA PRO A 97 -8.29 -17.21 3.40
C PRO A 97 -8.79 -16.46 4.63
N GLU A 98 -10.11 -16.49 4.81
CA GLU A 98 -10.74 -16.12 6.09
C GLU A 98 -10.64 -17.29 7.06
N GLY A 99 -10.40 -17.03 8.35
CA GLY A 99 -10.33 -18.07 9.37
C GLY A 99 -9.27 -17.81 10.45
N ASP A 100 -9.10 -18.80 11.32
CA ASP A 100 -8.28 -18.65 12.54
C ASP A 100 -6.77 -18.66 12.28
N ASN A 101 -6.32 -19.34 11.23
CA ASN A 101 -4.89 -19.43 10.91
C ASN A 101 -4.65 -19.32 9.40
N PRO A 102 -4.86 -18.12 8.84
CA PRO A 102 -4.74 -17.90 7.41
C PRO A 102 -3.33 -18.15 6.85
N ASP A 103 -2.29 -17.81 7.61
CA ASP A 103 -0.90 -18.01 7.19
C ASP A 103 -0.57 -19.50 7.01
N ALA A 104 -1.06 -20.35 7.90
CA ALA A 104 -0.85 -21.80 7.78
C ALA A 104 -1.49 -22.37 6.51
N GLU A 105 -2.65 -21.87 6.11
CA GLU A 105 -3.31 -22.31 4.88
C GLU A 105 -2.61 -21.80 3.62
N VAL A 106 -2.14 -20.56 3.63
CA VAL A 106 -1.29 -20.03 2.55
C VAL A 106 -0.01 -20.86 2.41
N VAL A 107 0.66 -21.14 3.52
CA VAL A 107 1.88 -21.99 3.54
C VAL A 107 1.61 -23.39 3.00
N LYS A 108 0.50 -24.03 3.42
CA LYS A 108 0.10 -25.36 2.89
C LYS A 108 -0.16 -25.31 1.39
N THR A 109 -0.86 -24.28 0.91
CA THR A 109 -1.12 -24.09 -0.53
C THR A 109 0.18 -23.96 -1.30
N VAL A 110 1.11 -23.12 -0.84
CA VAL A 110 2.44 -22.98 -1.47
C VAL A 110 3.20 -24.30 -1.46
N LEU A 111 3.16 -25.07 -0.37
CA LEU A 111 3.75 -26.41 -0.32
C LEU A 111 3.12 -27.36 -1.34
N ALA A 112 1.79 -27.36 -1.46
CA ALA A 112 1.08 -28.19 -2.42
C ALA A 112 1.49 -27.87 -3.87
N ILE A 113 1.80 -26.60 -4.18
CA ILE A 113 2.29 -26.18 -5.48
C ILE A 113 3.76 -26.61 -5.67
N THR A 114 4.63 -26.22 -4.74
CA THR A 114 6.09 -26.37 -4.88
C THR A 114 6.56 -27.82 -4.73
N LYS A 115 5.80 -28.68 -4.07
CA LYS A 115 6.08 -30.10 -3.87
C LYS A 115 5.21 -31.05 -4.70
N ASN A 116 4.43 -30.50 -5.64
CA ASN A 116 3.62 -31.31 -6.53
C ASN A 116 4.51 -32.21 -7.42
N HIS A 117 4.19 -33.49 -7.47
CA HIS A 117 4.96 -34.47 -8.27
C HIS A 117 4.84 -34.25 -9.80
N GLN A 118 3.78 -33.60 -10.24
CA GLN A 118 3.52 -33.30 -11.65
C GLN A 118 3.97 -31.90 -12.07
N ARG A 119 4.71 -31.19 -11.20
CA ARG A 119 5.18 -29.85 -11.51
C ARG A 119 6.21 -29.84 -12.63
N LYS A 120 6.22 -28.75 -13.44
CA LYS A 120 7.30 -28.49 -14.39
C LYS A 120 8.64 -28.27 -13.69
N SER A 121 9.74 -28.42 -14.43
CA SER A 121 11.11 -28.18 -13.94
C SER A 121 11.39 -26.70 -13.65
N ASP A 122 10.78 -25.82 -14.47
CA ASP A 122 10.97 -24.37 -14.35
C ASP A 122 10.27 -23.80 -13.12
N PRO A 123 10.84 -22.76 -12.48
CA PRO A 123 10.22 -22.08 -11.37
C PRO A 123 8.85 -21.50 -11.72
N TYR A 124 7.91 -21.59 -10.79
CA TYR A 124 6.65 -20.86 -10.90
C TYR A 124 6.83 -19.38 -10.53
N LYS A 125 5.90 -18.55 -10.99
CA LYS A 125 5.73 -17.18 -10.51
C LYS A 125 4.57 -17.16 -9.52
N ILE A 126 4.87 -17.29 -8.25
CA ILE A 126 3.86 -17.34 -7.19
C ILE A 126 3.90 -16.02 -6.41
N ILE A 127 2.74 -15.44 -6.14
CA ILE A 127 2.57 -14.28 -5.28
C ILE A 127 1.65 -14.69 -4.14
N ALA A 128 2.08 -14.46 -2.90
CA ALA A 128 1.33 -14.79 -1.71
C ALA A 128 1.55 -13.75 -0.60
N ALA A 129 0.60 -13.62 0.31
CA ALA A 129 0.74 -12.75 1.47
C ALA A 129 0.69 -13.53 2.77
N LEU A 130 1.53 -13.13 3.74
CA LEU A 130 1.49 -13.59 5.12
C LEU A 130 1.13 -12.42 6.03
N LYS A 131 0.26 -12.66 7.00
CA LYS A 131 -0.17 -11.63 7.96
C LYS A 131 0.88 -11.37 9.02
N GLU A 132 1.45 -12.43 9.56
CA GLU A 132 2.36 -12.36 10.69
C GLU A 132 3.83 -12.37 10.26
N ASN A 133 4.57 -11.38 10.73
CA ASN A 133 5.98 -11.22 10.37
C ASN A 133 6.86 -12.37 10.93
N GLN A 134 6.46 -13.01 12.02
CA GLN A 134 7.16 -14.19 12.57
C GLN A 134 7.20 -15.36 11.58
N ASN A 135 6.24 -15.44 10.65
CA ASN A 135 6.17 -16.48 9.63
C ASN A 135 7.09 -16.22 8.41
N ARG A 136 7.85 -15.11 8.41
CA ARG A 136 8.73 -14.71 7.30
C ARG A 136 9.76 -15.79 6.92
N GLU A 137 10.45 -16.33 7.90
CA GLU A 137 11.49 -17.34 7.63
C GLU A 137 10.87 -18.66 7.14
N LEU A 138 9.72 -19.05 7.70
CA LEU A 138 8.97 -20.21 7.23
C LEU A 138 8.53 -19.99 5.76
N GLY A 139 8.01 -18.81 5.44
CA GLY A 139 7.62 -18.46 4.08
C GLY A 139 8.77 -18.61 3.08
N LYS A 140 9.96 -18.08 3.42
CA LYS A 140 11.15 -18.22 2.56
C LYS A 140 11.53 -19.68 2.31
N ILE A 141 11.54 -20.52 3.37
CA ILE A 141 11.87 -21.95 3.25
C ILE A 141 10.87 -22.66 2.33
N VAL A 142 9.58 -22.42 2.53
CA VAL A 142 8.50 -23.05 1.77
C VAL A 142 8.45 -22.56 0.33
N GLY A 143 8.68 -21.29 0.13
CA GLY A 143 8.65 -20.63 -1.18
C GLY A 143 9.76 -21.06 -2.13
N ASN A 144 10.86 -21.60 -1.62
CA ASN A 144 11.98 -22.13 -2.40
C ASN A 144 12.48 -21.17 -3.52
N GLY A 145 12.43 -19.86 -3.29
CA GLY A 145 12.81 -18.82 -4.26
C GLY A 145 11.80 -18.59 -5.40
N GLU A 146 10.64 -19.25 -5.37
CA GLU A 146 9.61 -19.12 -6.42
C GLU A 146 8.48 -18.17 -6.03
N VAL A 147 8.43 -17.75 -4.77
CA VAL A 147 7.34 -16.94 -4.20
C VAL A 147 7.79 -15.52 -3.92
N GLU A 148 7.05 -14.56 -4.44
CA GLU A 148 7.10 -13.17 -4.01
C GLU A 148 6.16 -13.01 -2.81
N TRP A 149 6.75 -12.81 -1.63
CA TRP A 149 6.02 -12.71 -0.38
C TRP A 149 5.68 -11.26 -0.04
N ILE A 150 4.42 -11.01 0.30
CA ILE A 150 3.95 -9.76 0.87
C ILE A 150 3.71 -9.98 2.36
N PHE A 151 4.40 -9.21 3.22
CA PHE A 151 4.20 -9.27 4.67
C PHE A 151 3.18 -8.21 5.08
N SER A 152 1.90 -8.58 4.98
CA SER A 152 0.79 -7.63 5.06
C SER A 152 0.69 -6.92 6.41
N GLY A 153 0.96 -7.60 7.52
CA GLY A 153 0.98 -6.98 8.84
C GLY A 153 1.96 -5.82 8.93
N GLN A 154 3.19 -6.01 8.45
CA GLN A 154 4.22 -4.97 8.44
C GLN A 154 3.86 -3.81 7.51
N VAL A 155 3.36 -4.09 6.31
CA VAL A 155 2.95 -3.04 5.35
C VAL A 155 1.87 -2.16 5.96
N ILE A 156 0.83 -2.77 6.54
CA ILE A 156 -0.29 -2.04 7.13
C ILE A 156 0.14 -1.25 8.37
N ALA A 157 0.93 -1.86 9.26
CA ALA A 157 1.44 -1.17 10.46
C ALA A 157 2.28 0.06 10.09
N ARG A 158 3.11 -0.06 9.05
CA ARG A 158 3.91 1.06 8.55
C ARG A 158 3.06 2.18 7.99
N LEU A 159 2.08 1.85 7.15
CA LEU A 159 1.18 2.84 6.58
C LEU A 159 0.38 3.57 7.66
N LEU A 160 -0.11 2.85 8.68
CA LEU A 160 -0.79 3.47 9.83
C LEU A 160 0.13 4.45 10.57
N ALA A 161 1.38 4.05 10.84
CA ALA A 161 2.35 4.89 11.51
C ALA A 161 2.70 6.15 10.69
N GLN A 162 2.89 6.01 9.39
CA GLN A 162 3.19 7.14 8.49
C GLN A 162 1.98 8.07 8.31
N SER A 163 0.78 7.50 8.07
CA SER A 163 -0.45 8.27 7.84
C SER A 163 -0.86 9.08 9.06
N CYS A 164 -0.40 8.69 10.24
CA CYS A 164 -0.69 9.37 11.49
C CYS A 164 -0.35 10.88 11.42
N ASN A 165 0.82 11.23 10.90
CA ASN A 165 1.25 12.62 10.78
C ASN A 165 1.33 13.13 9.33
N GLN A 166 0.85 12.35 8.37
CA GLN A 166 0.85 12.68 6.94
C GLN A 166 -0.52 12.40 6.31
N PRO A 167 -1.57 13.16 6.66
CA PRO A 167 -2.90 12.94 6.12
C PRO A 167 -2.92 12.92 4.59
N GLY A 168 -3.59 11.90 4.00
CA GLY A 168 -3.66 11.66 2.56
C GLY A 168 -2.60 10.70 2.01
N LEU A 169 -1.73 10.16 2.84
CA LEU A 169 -0.71 9.21 2.40
C LEU A 169 -1.34 7.89 1.91
N SER A 170 -2.42 7.42 2.53
CA SER A 170 -3.14 6.24 2.07
C SER A 170 -3.69 6.41 0.65
N VAL A 171 -4.12 7.63 0.30
CA VAL A 171 -4.57 7.95 -1.05
C VAL A 171 -3.42 7.86 -2.05
N VAL A 172 -2.24 8.39 -1.70
CA VAL A 172 -1.04 8.28 -2.55
C VAL A 172 -0.71 6.82 -2.87
N TYR A 173 -0.71 5.95 -1.85
CA TYR A 173 -0.47 4.52 -2.07
C TYR A 173 -1.58 3.86 -2.89
N SER A 174 -2.84 4.24 -2.67
CA SER A 174 -3.95 3.72 -3.47
C SER A 174 -3.83 4.10 -4.94
N GLU A 175 -3.49 5.35 -5.25
CA GLU A 175 -3.26 5.83 -6.63
C GLU A 175 -2.08 5.09 -7.30
N LEU A 176 -1.00 4.83 -6.58
CA LEU A 176 0.19 4.14 -7.11
C LEU A 176 -0.04 2.64 -7.36
N LEU A 177 -1.01 2.03 -6.68
CA LEU A 177 -1.27 0.60 -6.75
C LEU A 177 -2.46 0.24 -7.64
N ASP A 178 -3.34 1.20 -7.94
CA ASP A 178 -4.53 0.96 -8.76
C ASP A 178 -4.21 1.11 -10.25
N PHE A 179 -4.52 0.08 -11.04
CA PHE A 179 -4.31 0.09 -12.50
C PHE A 179 -5.20 1.08 -13.27
N THR A 180 -6.15 1.73 -12.63
CA THR A 180 -6.93 2.79 -13.26
C THR A 180 -6.17 4.10 -13.41
N GLY A 181 -5.07 4.26 -12.67
CA GLY A 181 -4.20 5.43 -12.69
C GLY A 181 -2.88 5.19 -13.41
N ASP A 182 -1.84 5.83 -12.88
CA ASP A 182 -0.47 5.65 -13.36
C ASP A 182 0.14 4.37 -12.78
N GLU A 183 0.94 3.68 -13.60
CA GLU A 183 1.62 2.44 -13.23
C GLU A 183 3.13 2.62 -13.17
N ILE A 184 3.81 1.65 -12.53
CA ILE A 184 5.27 1.60 -12.47
C ILE A 184 5.80 0.79 -13.66
N TYR A 185 6.66 1.43 -14.46
CA TYR A 185 7.33 0.84 -15.63
C TYR A 185 8.85 0.83 -15.44
N PHE A 186 9.50 -0.10 -16.14
CA PHE A 186 10.96 -0.24 -16.21
C PHE A 186 11.39 -0.02 -17.64
N ILE A 187 12.08 1.08 -17.90
CA ILE A 187 12.47 1.49 -19.25
C ILE A 187 13.98 1.67 -19.37
N GLU A 188 14.54 1.19 -20.47
CA GLU A 188 15.90 1.53 -20.88
C GLU A 188 15.85 2.70 -21.85
N ASP A 189 16.67 3.73 -21.63
CA ASP A 189 16.73 4.90 -22.48
C ASP A 189 18.16 5.23 -22.88
N SER A 190 18.50 4.85 -24.11
CA SER A 190 19.85 5.04 -24.65
C SER A 190 20.32 6.50 -24.69
N LYS A 191 19.38 7.47 -24.76
CA LYS A 191 19.71 8.90 -24.76
C LYS A 191 20.12 9.43 -23.37
N LEU A 192 19.85 8.67 -22.33
CA LEU A 192 20.22 9.01 -20.96
C LEU A 192 21.48 8.29 -20.47
N ILE A 193 22.05 7.40 -21.27
CA ILE A 193 23.33 6.76 -20.94
C ILE A 193 24.42 7.85 -20.81
N GLY A 194 25.16 7.80 -19.70
CA GLY A 194 26.16 8.81 -19.33
C GLY A 194 25.61 10.06 -18.67
N ARG A 195 24.28 10.21 -18.56
CA ARG A 195 23.64 11.29 -17.81
C ARG A 195 23.48 10.89 -16.35
N THR A 196 23.28 11.89 -15.49
CA THR A 196 23.00 11.68 -14.07
C THR A 196 21.51 11.37 -13.85
N TYR A 197 21.19 10.76 -12.69
CA TYR A 197 19.81 10.57 -12.26
C TYR A 197 19.05 11.90 -12.18
N ARG A 198 19.68 12.96 -11.67
CA ARG A 198 19.12 14.31 -11.65
C ARG A 198 18.70 14.81 -13.04
N GLU A 199 19.52 14.57 -14.06
CA GLU A 199 19.18 14.93 -15.43
C GLU A 199 18.00 14.10 -15.96
N ALA A 200 17.90 12.81 -15.55
CA ALA A 200 16.81 11.93 -15.94
C ALA A 200 15.46 12.41 -15.37
N LEU A 201 15.39 12.98 -14.17
CA LEU A 201 14.17 13.48 -13.55
C LEU A 201 13.43 14.50 -14.45
N SER A 202 14.17 15.34 -15.16
CA SER A 202 13.63 16.39 -16.01
C SER A 202 13.49 15.99 -17.49
N SER A 203 13.81 14.75 -17.86
CA SER A 203 13.88 14.32 -19.28
C SER A 203 12.52 14.04 -19.92
N PHE A 204 11.48 13.89 -19.12
CA PHE A 204 10.12 13.62 -19.59
C PHE A 204 9.18 14.75 -19.16
N GLN A 205 8.34 15.21 -20.06
CA GLN A 205 7.25 16.14 -19.75
C GLN A 205 6.14 15.42 -18.98
N LYS A 206 5.78 14.22 -19.44
CA LYS A 206 4.89 13.27 -18.73
C LYS A 206 5.67 12.01 -18.40
N GLY A 207 5.41 11.45 -17.26
CA GLY A 207 6.19 10.38 -16.66
C GLY A 207 7.18 10.89 -15.62
N VAL A 208 7.15 10.31 -14.43
CA VAL A 208 8.02 10.66 -13.31
C VAL A 208 9.01 9.56 -13.04
N VAL A 209 10.29 9.86 -13.18
CA VAL A 209 11.37 8.95 -12.80
C VAL A 209 11.45 8.90 -11.29
N ILE A 210 11.40 7.69 -10.71
CA ILE A 210 11.41 7.49 -9.26
C ILE A 210 12.62 6.69 -8.75
N GLY A 211 13.35 6.05 -9.65
CA GLY A 211 14.48 5.20 -9.27
C GLY A 211 15.20 4.60 -10.45
N LEU A 212 16.12 3.70 -10.11
CA LEU A 212 16.93 2.93 -11.05
C LEU A 212 16.89 1.45 -10.70
N GLN A 213 16.83 0.60 -11.72
CA GLN A 213 17.11 -0.82 -11.62
C GLN A 213 18.49 -1.10 -12.25
N LYS A 214 19.39 -1.68 -11.48
CA LYS A 214 20.71 -2.16 -11.91
C LYS A 214 20.77 -3.66 -11.69
N ALA A 215 20.84 -4.42 -12.77
CA ALA A 215 20.61 -5.87 -12.75
C ALA A 215 19.27 -6.21 -12.09
N GLU A 216 19.29 -6.93 -10.96
CA GLU A 216 18.05 -7.27 -10.22
C GLU A 216 17.74 -6.32 -9.06
N LYS A 217 18.64 -5.37 -8.76
CA LYS A 217 18.45 -4.45 -7.63
C LYS A 217 17.75 -3.18 -8.06
N VAL A 218 16.61 -2.89 -7.46
CA VAL A 218 15.93 -1.59 -7.53
C VAL A 218 16.44 -0.69 -6.41
N THR A 219 16.61 0.59 -6.72
CA THR A 219 16.91 1.65 -5.74
C THR A 219 16.02 2.84 -6.09
N LEU A 220 15.12 3.19 -5.21
CA LEU A 220 14.30 4.40 -5.32
C LEU A 220 15.11 5.61 -4.83
N ASN A 221 14.85 6.76 -5.44
CA ASN A 221 15.54 8.01 -5.11
C ASN A 221 17.06 7.84 -4.94
N PRO A 222 17.77 7.28 -5.92
CA PRO A 222 19.23 7.12 -5.81
C PRO A 222 19.90 8.50 -5.73
N VAL A 223 21.16 8.51 -5.28
CA VAL A 223 21.98 9.74 -5.23
C VAL A 223 21.89 10.48 -6.56
N MET A 224 21.65 11.79 -6.52
CA MET A 224 21.36 12.63 -7.70
C MET A 224 22.47 12.58 -8.77
N GLU A 225 23.70 12.39 -8.39
CA GLU A 225 24.89 12.30 -9.25
C GLU A 225 25.12 10.89 -9.82
N THR A 226 24.24 9.93 -9.52
CA THR A 226 24.35 8.56 -10.06
C THR A 226 24.29 8.58 -11.58
N ILE A 227 25.35 8.10 -12.23
CA ILE A 227 25.45 8.02 -13.69
C ILE A 227 24.75 6.77 -14.19
N LEU A 228 23.88 6.94 -15.21
CA LEU A 228 23.21 5.86 -15.90
C LEU A 228 24.20 5.16 -16.86
N ARG A 229 24.23 3.83 -16.81
CA ARG A 229 25.08 2.97 -17.62
C ARG A 229 24.25 2.14 -18.60
N PRO A 230 24.84 1.61 -19.67
CA PRO A 230 24.14 0.64 -20.52
C PRO A 230 23.60 -0.54 -19.71
N GLY A 231 22.34 -0.92 -19.92
CA GLY A 231 21.64 -1.97 -19.19
C GLY A 231 20.98 -1.52 -17.89
N ASP A 232 21.19 -0.27 -17.42
CA ASP A 232 20.41 0.30 -16.32
C ASP A 232 19.00 0.64 -16.84
N GLN A 233 17.97 0.32 -16.05
CA GLN A 233 16.59 0.70 -16.35
C GLN A 233 16.13 1.80 -15.39
N LEU A 234 15.43 2.80 -15.93
CA LEU A 234 14.70 3.77 -15.12
C LEU A 234 13.44 3.13 -14.57
N VAL A 235 13.15 3.35 -13.31
CA VAL A 235 11.86 3.05 -12.70
C VAL A 235 11.00 4.31 -12.82
N VAL A 236 9.86 4.22 -13.50
CA VAL A 236 9.07 5.38 -13.91
C VAL A 236 7.60 5.17 -13.58
N ILE A 237 6.93 6.22 -13.09
CA ILE A 237 5.47 6.27 -12.96
C ILE A 237 4.92 6.93 -14.23
N ALA A 238 4.01 6.27 -14.94
CA ALA A 238 3.37 6.77 -16.15
C ALA A 238 2.00 6.13 -16.37
N SER A 239 1.15 6.77 -17.18
CA SER A 239 -0.18 6.24 -17.53
C SER A 239 -0.13 4.95 -18.36
N ASP A 240 0.86 4.84 -19.23
CA ASP A 240 1.20 3.66 -20.03
C ASP A 240 2.64 3.79 -20.54
N GLU A 241 3.19 2.75 -21.19
CA GLU A 241 4.54 2.82 -21.75
C GLU A 241 4.69 3.91 -22.84
N GLN A 242 3.63 4.25 -23.55
CA GLN A 242 3.59 5.31 -24.57
C GLN A 242 3.30 6.69 -23.96
N GLY A 243 2.79 6.71 -22.73
CA GLY A 243 2.51 7.91 -21.94
C GLY A 243 3.76 8.67 -21.47
N LEU A 244 4.94 8.07 -21.67
CA LEU A 244 6.23 8.72 -21.45
C LEU A 244 6.51 9.71 -22.56
N ILE A 245 6.11 10.96 -22.36
CA ILE A 245 6.33 12.03 -23.34
C ILE A 245 7.64 12.73 -23.01
N ARG A 246 8.63 12.57 -23.91
CA ARG A 246 9.81 13.45 -23.88
C ARG A 246 9.41 14.86 -24.25
N GLY A 247 9.98 15.81 -23.55
CA GLY A 247 9.81 17.21 -23.85
C GLY A 247 11.12 17.96 -23.65
N GLU A 248 11.21 19.15 -24.24
CA GLU A 248 12.24 20.08 -23.82
C GLU A 248 12.04 20.41 -22.35
N ARG A 249 13.12 20.42 -21.60
CA ARG A 249 13.10 20.80 -20.18
C ARG A 249 12.45 22.17 -20.06
N GLY A 250 11.35 22.25 -19.34
CA GLY A 250 10.72 23.52 -19.02
C GLY A 250 11.64 24.41 -18.16
N ALA A 251 11.43 25.71 -18.24
CA ALA A 251 12.22 26.65 -17.47
C ALA A 251 12.05 26.40 -15.96
N VAL A 252 13.16 26.17 -15.27
CA VAL A 252 13.22 26.18 -13.80
C VAL A 252 13.27 27.65 -13.36
N ARG A 253 12.38 28.01 -12.46
CA ARG A 253 12.31 29.36 -11.90
C ARG A 253 12.99 29.39 -10.53
N ASP A 254 14.30 29.58 -10.54
CA ASP A 254 15.13 29.56 -9.33
C ASP A 254 14.66 30.58 -8.28
N GLU A 255 14.13 31.72 -8.70
CA GLU A 255 13.58 32.76 -7.83
C GLU A 255 12.36 32.29 -7.01
N TRP A 256 11.71 31.21 -7.45
CA TRP A 256 10.54 30.63 -6.75
C TRP A 256 10.89 29.44 -5.86
N ILE A 257 12.14 28.95 -5.90
CA ILE A 257 12.60 27.91 -4.99
C ILE A 257 12.79 28.51 -3.59
N ALA A 258 12.24 27.83 -2.58
CA ALA A 258 12.35 28.27 -1.19
C ALA A 258 13.80 28.12 -0.67
N SER A 259 14.26 29.08 0.08
CA SER A 259 15.49 28.96 0.86
C SER A 259 15.26 28.01 2.04
N ASN A 260 16.20 27.07 2.28
CA ASN A 260 16.10 26.03 3.28
C ASN A 260 15.72 26.54 4.68
N HIS A 261 14.59 26.09 5.19
CA HIS A 261 14.26 26.13 6.60
C HIS A 261 14.04 24.69 7.08
N ALA A 262 15.00 24.13 7.79
CA ALA A 262 14.80 22.87 8.52
C ALA A 262 13.91 23.16 9.73
N VAL A 263 12.70 22.63 9.72
CA VAL A 263 11.81 22.66 10.91
C VAL A 263 12.21 21.50 11.80
N SER A 264 12.69 21.81 13.01
CA SER A 264 12.92 20.79 14.04
C SER A 264 11.59 20.17 14.44
N LYS A 265 11.45 18.85 14.31
CA LYS A 265 10.25 18.12 14.76
C LYS A 265 10.20 18.09 16.29
N ALA A 266 9.12 18.59 16.89
CA ALA A 266 8.82 18.44 18.31
C ALA A 266 8.41 16.99 18.63
N SER A 267 8.52 16.60 19.92
CA SER A 267 7.97 15.31 20.37
C SER A 267 6.45 15.29 20.21
N GLU A 268 5.92 14.15 19.79
CA GLU A 268 4.51 13.96 19.46
C GLU A 268 3.83 13.00 20.43
N SER A 269 2.51 13.09 20.54
CA SER A 269 1.68 12.24 21.39
C SER A 269 0.61 11.54 20.56
N VAL A 270 0.57 10.20 20.68
CA VAL A 270 -0.36 9.34 19.93
C VAL A 270 -1.22 8.57 20.91
N ILE A 271 -2.49 8.42 20.60
CA ILE A 271 -3.36 7.46 21.26
C ILE A 271 -3.78 6.38 20.25
N ILE A 272 -3.57 5.12 20.61
CA ILE A 272 -4.01 3.94 19.84
C ILE A 272 -5.27 3.41 20.52
N LEU A 273 -6.37 3.40 19.80
CA LEU A 273 -7.65 2.87 20.23
C LEU A 273 -7.91 1.52 19.57
N GLY A 274 -8.09 0.48 20.36
CA GLY A 274 -8.10 -0.90 19.94
C GLY A 274 -6.71 -1.52 19.91
N TRP A 275 -6.66 -2.85 19.81
CA TRP A 275 -5.40 -3.61 19.75
C TRP A 275 -5.57 -4.88 18.92
N SER A 276 -4.54 -5.25 18.20
CA SER A 276 -4.48 -6.46 17.39
C SER A 276 -3.06 -7.04 17.40
N GLU A 277 -2.88 -8.22 16.82
CA GLU A 277 -1.57 -8.85 16.63
C GLU A 277 -0.55 -7.94 15.93
N ARG A 278 -1.01 -6.95 15.13
CA ARG A 278 -0.16 -5.93 14.48
C ARG A 278 0.27 -4.79 15.41
N GLY A 279 -0.25 -4.74 16.62
CA GLY A 279 0.04 -3.65 17.55
C GLY A 279 1.53 -3.50 17.84
N ASN A 280 2.24 -4.60 17.97
CA ASN A 280 3.69 -4.59 18.21
C ASN A 280 4.47 -4.05 17.01
N GLU A 281 4.13 -4.47 15.79
CA GLU A 281 4.70 -3.91 14.56
C GLU A 281 4.41 -2.42 14.44
N LEU A 282 3.20 -1.99 14.78
CA LEU A 282 2.82 -0.58 14.79
C LEU A 282 3.67 0.24 15.77
N LEU A 283 3.93 -0.27 16.97
CA LEU A 283 4.83 0.40 17.94
C LEU A 283 6.26 0.53 17.41
N VAL A 284 6.77 -0.52 16.76
CA VAL A 284 8.11 -0.49 16.14
C VAL A 284 8.16 0.56 15.03
N GLU A 285 7.14 0.60 14.18
CA GLU A 285 7.08 1.59 13.09
C GLU A 285 6.91 3.01 13.63
N LEU A 286 6.05 3.25 14.61
CA LEU A 286 5.94 4.55 15.29
C LEU A 286 7.29 4.98 15.91
N ASN A 287 8.02 4.05 16.53
CA ASN A 287 9.35 4.34 17.07
C ASN A 287 10.36 4.73 15.98
N ASN A 288 10.18 4.24 14.76
CA ASN A 288 11.01 4.63 13.62
C ASN A 288 10.68 6.04 13.10
N TYR A 289 9.41 6.48 13.18
CA TYR A 289 8.95 7.75 12.58
C TYR A 289 8.93 8.92 13.56
N PHE A 290 8.69 8.67 14.84
CA PHE A 290 8.52 9.74 15.80
C PHE A 290 9.83 10.20 16.46
N PRO A 291 9.96 11.50 16.76
CA PRO A 291 11.13 12.04 17.44
C PRO A 291 11.30 11.46 18.86
N PRO A 292 12.52 11.51 19.42
CA PRO A 292 12.72 11.11 20.82
C PRO A 292 11.79 11.82 21.80
N LYS A 293 11.39 11.10 22.86
CA LYS A 293 10.46 11.53 23.91
C LYS A 293 8.99 11.62 23.48
N SER A 294 8.63 11.13 22.32
CA SER A 294 7.23 10.99 21.92
C SER A 294 6.50 9.97 22.80
N LYS A 295 5.19 10.10 22.91
CA LYS A 295 4.37 9.29 23.82
C LYS A 295 3.30 8.52 23.04
N VAL A 296 3.08 7.28 23.46
CA VAL A 296 1.98 6.45 22.94
C VAL A 296 1.16 5.96 24.11
N CYS A 297 -0.15 6.16 24.03
CA CYS A 297 -1.12 5.57 24.96
C CYS A 297 -1.97 4.55 24.21
N ILE A 298 -2.01 3.33 24.69
CA ILE A 298 -2.81 2.25 24.13
C ILE A 298 -4.05 2.07 24.97
N VAL A 299 -5.22 1.97 24.35
CA VAL A 299 -6.51 1.84 25.02
C VAL A 299 -7.28 0.66 24.43
N THR A 300 -7.56 -0.35 25.23
CA THR A 300 -8.42 -1.48 24.89
C THR A 300 -8.95 -2.15 26.16
N ASP A 301 -10.13 -2.73 26.10
CA ASP A 301 -10.71 -3.56 27.18
C ASP A 301 -10.54 -5.06 26.93
N LYS A 302 -10.15 -5.45 25.72
CA LYS A 302 -10.11 -6.84 25.26
C LYS A 302 -8.93 -7.64 25.83
N PHE A 303 -7.78 -6.97 26.04
CA PHE A 303 -6.54 -7.62 26.49
C PHE A 303 -5.94 -6.86 27.68
N ASP A 304 -5.19 -7.58 28.51
CA ASP A 304 -4.29 -6.94 29.48
C ASP A 304 -2.86 -6.98 28.91
N LEU A 305 -2.45 -5.85 28.38
CA LEU A 305 -1.21 -5.71 27.62
C LEU A 305 0.02 -5.38 28.50
N ARG A 306 -0.12 -5.27 29.81
CA ARG A 306 0.96 -4.74 30.68
C ARG A 306 2.25 -5.53 30.55
N GLN A 307 2.15 -6.87 30.60
CA GLN A 307 3.31 -7.76 30.49
C GLN A 307 3.96 -7.66 29.09
N GLU A 308 3.15 -7.74 28.04
CA GLU A 308 3.60 -7.66 26.64
C GLU A 308 4.30 -6.33 26.35
N LEU A 309 3.74 -5.22 26.86
CA LEU A 309 4.30 -3.90 26.65
C LEU A 309 5.58 -3.63 27.45
N GLU A 310 5.78 -4.28 28.61
CA GLU A 310 7.06 -4.22 29.33
C GLU A 310 8.19 -4.79 28.50
N ASP A 311 7.96 -5.93 27.83
CA ASP A 311 8.94 -6.60 26.98
C ASP A 311 9.30 -5.74 25.75
N VAL A 312 8.28 -5.20 25.07
CA VAL A 312 8.48 -4.40 23.85
C VAL A 312 9.07 -3.01 24.19
N SER A 313 8.62 -2.37 25.27
CA SER A 313 9.03 -1.01 25.63
C SER A 313 10.54 -0.85 25.83
N SER A 314 11.22 -1.91 26.26
CA SER A 314 12.67 -1.91 26.43
C SER A 314 13.45 -1.67 25.14
N SER A 315 12.86 -2.03 24.00
CA SER A 315 13.46 -1.88 22.66
C SER A 315 13.14 -0.53 21.99
N LEU A 316 12.14 0.21 22.50
CA LEU A 316 11.67 1.46 21.90
C LEU A 316 12.44 2.67 22.45
N LYS A 317 13.35 3.22 21.63
CA LYS A 317 14.24 4.32 22.05
C LYS A 317 13.57 5.70 22.04
N ASN A 318 12.64 5.91 21.11
CA ASN A 318 12.00 7.21 20.87
C ASN A 318 10.64 7.37 21.55
N LEU A 319 10.00 6.25 21.93
CA LEU A 319 8.64 6.22 22.45
C LEU A 319 8.60 5.89 23.95
N LYS A 320 7.71 6.58 24.65
CA LYS A 320 7.25 6.17 25.98
C LYS A 320 5.83 5.63 25.85
N VAL A 321 5.66 4.33 26.10
CA VAL A 321 4.39 3.63 25.97
C VAL A 321 3.66 3.56 27.29
N SER A 322 2.35 3.74 27.27
CA SER A 322 1.43 3.57 28.40
C SER A 322 0.17 2.82 27.97
N PHE A 323 -0.51 2.20 28.90
CA PHE A 323 -1.72 1.40 28.65
C PHE A 323 -2.85 1.80 29.60
N GLU A 324 -4.05 1.96 29.06
CA GLU A 324 -5.29 2.13 29.82
C GLU A 324 -6.30 1.06 29.40
N LYS A 325 -6.83 0.31 30.39
CA LYS A 325 -7.88 -0.69 30.16
C LYS A 325 -9.23 0.00 30.17
N LYS A 326 -9.77 0.29 28.96
CA LYS A 326 -11.07 0.95 28.76
C LYS A 326 -11.74 0.45 27.50
N SER A 327 -13.07 0.50 27.45
CA SER A 327 -13.83 0.18 26.26
C SER A 327 -13.83 1.34 25.28
N ILE A 328 -13.39 1.06 24.05
CA ILE A 328 -13.43 2.04 22.96
C ILE A 328 -14.83 2.19 22.35
N LEU A 329 -15.78 1.34 22.73
CA LEU A 329 -17.19 1.41 22.31
C LEU A 329 -18.04 2.24 23.28
N ASP A 330 -17.54 2.53 24.49
CA ASP A 330 -18.24 3.35 25.47
C ASP A 330 -17.86 4.82 25.32
N ARG A 331 -18.85 5.66 25.00
CA ARG A 331 -18.64 7.09 24.79
C ARG A 331 -18.08 7.80 26.04
N ASN A 332 -18.55 7.45 27.25
CA ASN A 332 -18.07 8.11 28.47
C ASN A 332 -16.62 7.78 28.75
N GLU A 333 -16.21 6.54 28.46
CA GLU A 333 -14.81 6.13 28.57
C GLU A 333 -13.94 6.88 27.54
N LEU A 334 -14.40 7.02 26.29
CA LEU A 334 -13.70 7.81 25.25
C LEU A 334 -13.56 9.29 25.65
N GLU A 335 -14.61 9.92 26.19
CA GLU A 335 -14.55 11.31 26.68
C GLU A 335 -13.55 11.46 27.83
N SER A 336 -13.45 10.45 28.71
CA SER A 336 -12.51 10.46 29.84
C SER A 336 -11.04 10.46 29.42
N LEU A 337 -10.72 10.01 28.19
CA LEU A 337 -9.37 9.99 27.65
C LEU A 337 -8.84 11.39 27.33
N LYS A 338 -9.72 12.38 27.19
CA LYS A 338 -9.36 13.78 26.87
C LYS A 338 -8.53 13.84 25.57
N LEU A 339 -9.12 13.40 24.46
CA LEU A 339 -8.45 13.25 23.15
C LEU A 339 -7.70 14.51 22.71
N GLN A 340 -8.12 15.69 23.14
CA GLN A 340 -7.44 16.97 22.87
C GLN A 340 -6.01 17.10 23.42
N LYS A 341 -5.55 16.13 24.21
CA LYS A 341 -4.17 16.08 24.71
C LYS A 341 -3.20 15.38 23.76
N TYR A 342 -3.74 14.73 22.72
CA TYR A 342 -2.98 14.00 21.75
C TYR A 342 -2.91 14.75 20.43
N ASP A 343 -1.82 14.57 19.71
CA ASP A 343 -1.63 15.10 18.37
C ASP A 343 -2.30 14.18 17.34
N HIS A 344 -2.31 12.86 17.61
CA HIS A 344 -2.80 11.84 16.69
C HIS A 344 -3.60 10.75 17.38
N VAL A 345 -4.60 10.25 16.66
CA VAL A 345 -5.39 9.06 17.01
C VAL A 345 -5.15 8.00 15.94
N ILE A 346 -4.82 6.80 16.36
CA ILE A 346 -4.84 5.60 15.50
C ILE A 346 -5.95 4.70 16.00
N LEU A 347 -6.91 4.41 15.13
CA LEU A 347 -7.95 3.45 15.41
C LEU A 347 -7.60 2.13 14.73
N LEU A 348 -7.16 1.16 15.51
CA LEU A 348 -6.70 -0.13 15.07
C LEU A 348 -7.84 -1.15 15.12
N SER A 349 -8.02 -1.89 14.04
CA SER A 349 -8.99 -2.99 14.00
C SER A 349 -8.67 -4.06 15.04
N ASN A 350 -9.71 -4.58 15.68
CA ASN A 350 -9.57 -5.62 16.69
C ASN A 350 -9.47 -7.02 16.04
N ASP A 351 -8.64 -7.90 16.59
CA ASP A 351 -8.50 -9.31 16.17
C ASP A 351 -9.42 -10.25 16.97
N ASP A 352 -10.57 -9.79 17.40
CA ASP A 352 -11.52 -10.63 18.12
C ASP A 352 -12.07 -11.72 17.19
N ARG A 353 -11.51 -12.93 17.30
CA ARG A 353 -11.86 -14.08 16.46
C ARG A 353 -13.30 -14.57 16.65
N THR A 354 -14.00 -14.06 17.65
CA THR A 354 -15.43 -14.37 17.86
C THR A 354 -16.35 -13.50 17.01
N LEU A 355 -15.81 -12.43 16.39
CA LEU A 355 -16.52 -11.50 15.57
C LEU A 355 -16.23 -11.72 14.07
N THR A 356 -17.21 -11.47 13.24
CA THR A 356 -17.00 -11.40 11.80
C THR A 356 -16.27 -10.10 11.43
N ILE A 357 -15.60 -10.07 10.27
CA ILE A 357 -14.95 -8.87 9.73
C ILE A 357 -15.94 -7.69 9.67
N GLN A 358 -17.19 -7.93 9.27
CA GLN A 358 -18.24 -6.90 9.25
C GLN A 358 -18.56 -6.34 10.64
N GLN A 359 -18.56 -7.17 11.66
CA GLN A 359 -18.78 -6.73 13.04
C GLN A 359 -17.58 -5.93 13.56
N ILE A 360 -16.36 -6.35 13.23
CA ILE A 360 -15.13 -5.61 13.58
C ILE A 360 -15.15 -4.23 12.94
N ASP A 361 -15.38 -4.14 11.64
CA ASP A 361 -15.44 -2.86 10.92
C ASP A 361 -16.59 -1.97 11.42
N SER A 362 -17.75 -2.57 11.75
CA SER A 362 -18.87 -1.81 12.34
C SER A 362 -18.49 -1.18 13.68
N ASN A 363 -17.77 -1.91 14.54
CA ASN A 363 -17.25 -1.39 15.80
C ASN A 363 -16.23 -0.26 15.57
N THR A 364 -15.35 -0.42 14.59
CA THR A 364 -14.37 0.59 14.19
C THR A 364 -15.05 1.86 13.71
N LEU A 365 -16.03 1.77 12.83
CA LEU A 365 -16.80 2.91 12.32
C LEU A 365 -17.60 3.61 13.44
N PHE A 366 -18.22 2.83 14.33
CA PHE A 366 -18.94 3.36 15.47
C PHE A 366 -18.02 4.17 16.40
N THR A 367 -16.86 3.63 16.73
CA THR A 367 -15.84 4.32 17.51
C THR A 367 -15.36 5.59 16.80
N LEU A 368 -15.11 5.53 15.49
CA LEU A 368 -14.68 6.68 14.68
C LEU A 368 -15.70 7.82 14.75
N LEU A 369 -16.99 7.52 14.64
CA LEU A 369 -18.06 8.52 14.74
C LEU A 369 -18.09 9.18 16.13
N HIS A 370 -17.90 8.41 17.21
CA HIS A 370 -17.78 8.97 18.55
C HIS A 370 -16.57 9.90 18.68
N ILE A 371 -15.39 9.47 18.21
CA ILE A 371 -14.17 10.27 18.25
C ILE A 371 -14.37 11.58 17.51
N ARG A 372 -14.93 11.56 16.29
CA ARG A 372 -15.19 12.77 15.50
C ARG A 372 -16.10 13.73 16.23
N ASN A 373 -17.19 13.25 16.79
CA ASN A 373 -18.10 14.09 17.55
C ASN A 373 -17.41 14.74 18.78
N ILE A 374 -16.60 13.97 19.52
CA ILE A 374 -15.84 14.48 20.67
C ILE A 374 -14.83 15.54 20.25
N VAL A 375 -14.12 15.30 19.15
CA VAL A 375 -13.10 16.21 18.60
C VAL A 375 -13.72 17.50 18.10
N GLU A 376 -14.84 17.42 17.38
CA GLU A 376 -15.57 18.60 16.88
C GLU A 376 -16.11 19.46 18.02
N GLN A 377 -16.68 18.85 19.04
CA GLN A 377 -17.16 19.55 20.24
C GLN A 377 -16.02 20.21 21.03
N GLY A 378 -14.88 19.54 21.14
CA GLY A 378 -13.68 20.04 21.81
C GLY A 378 -12.86 21.03 21.01
N LYS A 379 -13.19 21.29 19.73
CA LYS A 379 -12.41 22.12 18.77
C LYS A 379 -10.93 21.70 18.71
N ALA A 380 -10.64 20.42 18.94
CA ALA A 380 -9.29 19.91 18.92
C ALA A 380 -8.82 19.73 17.46
N LYS A 381 -7.54 20.03 17.21
CA LYS A 381 -6.87 19.72 15.94
C LYS A 381 -6.00 18.50 16.17
N LEU A 382 -6.48 17.34 15.79
CA LEU A 382 -5.73 16.10 15.81
C LEU A 382 -6.02 15.32 14.53
N SER A 383 -5.05 14.52 14.08
CA SER A 383 -5.26 13.63 12.93
C SER A 383 -5.79 12.28 13.37
N ILE A 384 -6.62 11.67 12.55
CA ILE A 384 -7.20 10.35 12.80
C ILE A 384 -6.84 9.43 11.63
N ALA A 385 -6.01 8.43 11.91
CA ALA A 385 -5.76 7.32 10.99
C ALA A 385 -6.54 6.09 11.46
N THR A 386 -7.24 5.42 10.55
CA THR A 386 -8.04 4.24 10.88
C THR A 386 -7.76 3.09 9.93
N GLU A 387 -7.81 1.88 10.45
CA GLU A 387 -7.80 0.65 9.67
C GLU A 387 -9.23 0.16 9.45
N ILE A 388 -9.54 -0.21 8.21
CA ILE A 388 -10.75 -0.92 7.80
C ILE A 388 -10.33 -2.22 7.15
N LEU A 389 -10.92 -3.33 7.56
CA LEU A 389 -10.55 -4.65 7.04
C LEU A 389 -11.17 -4.92 5.67
N ASP A 390 -12.44 -4.55 5.48
CA ASP A 390 -13.23 -4.87 4.29
C ASP A 390 -13.44 -3.64 3.40
N GLY A 391 -13.05 -3.76 2.14
CA GLY A 391 -13.18 -2.69 1.14
C GLY A 391 -14.62 -2.20 0.91
N ARG A 392 -15.64 -3.01 1.22
CA ARG A 392 -17.05 -2.62 1.14
C ARG A 392 -17.41 -1.49 2.11
N ASN A 393 -16.67 -1.39 3.20
CA ASN A 393 -16.88 -0.39 4.26
C ASN A 393 -16.13 0.93 4.01
N SER A 394 -15.30 1.02 2.96
CA SER A 394 -14.49 2.21 2.67
C SER A 394 -15.32 3.49 2.52
N ARG A 395 -16.47 3.43 1.83
CA ARG A 395 -17.37 4.58 1.68
C ARG A 395 -17.95 5.07 3.01
N LEU A 396 -18.17 4.16 3.94
CA LEU A 396 -18.67 4.52 5.29
C LEU A 396 -17.56 5.20 6.10
N ALA A 397 -16.32 4.75 5.95
CA ALA A 397 -15.15 5.40 6.56
C ALA A 397 -14.93 6.82 6.02
N GLU A 398 -15.10 7.04 4.72
CA GLU A 398 -15.07 8.38 4.11
C GLU A 398 -16.13 9.32 4.70
N VAL A 399 -17.38 8.84 4.82
CA VAL A 399 -18.48 9.61 5.42
C VAL A 399 -18.21 9.90 6.90
N ALA A 400 -17.57 8.98 7.61
CA ALA A 400 -17.17 9.16 9.01
C ALA A 400 -15.96 10.11 9.19
N LYS A 401 -15.42 10.68 8.08
CA LYS A 401 -14.38 11.72 8.05
C LYS A 401 -13.10 11.34 8.81
N ALA A 402 -12.55 10.14 8.62
CA ALA A 402 -11.17 9.89 8.97
C ALA A 402 -10.25 10.79 8.11
N ASP A 403 -9.15 11.27 8.65
CA ASP A 403 -8.17 12.04 7.88
C ASP A 403 -7.39 11.13 6.94
N ASP A 404 -7.22 9.88 7.37
CA ASP A 404 -6.68 8.81 6.57
C ASP A 404 -7.31 7.47 6.96
N PHE A 405 -7.57 6.61 5.98
CA PHE A 405 -8.07 5.27 6.24
C PHE A 405 -7.36 4.26 5.34
N ILE A 406 -6.97 3.14 5.94
CA ILE A 406 -6.27 2.07 5.26
C ILE A 406 -7.21 0.87 5.16
N VAL A 407 -7.58 0.54 3.94
CA VAL A 407 -8.36 -0.68 3.65
C VAL A 407 -7.36 -1.81 3.41
N SER A 408 -7.07 -2.55 4.47
CA SER A 408 -5.98 -3.52 4.51
C SER A 408 -6.07 -4.57 3.42
N ASP A 409 -7.22 -5.21 3.26
CA ASP A 409 -7.42 -6.27 2.27
C ASP A 409 -7.32 -5.73 0.83
N ARG A 410 -7.87 -4.55 0.56
CA ARG A 410 -7.78 -3.91 -0.75
C ARG A 410 -6.33 -3.59 -1.13
N LEU A 411 -5.57 -3.01 -0.22
CA LEU A 411 -4.18 -2.61 -0.50
C LEU A 411 -3.31 -3.81 -0.86
N ILE A 412 -3.41 -4.89 -0.07
CA ILE A 412 -2.65 -6.11 -0.33
C ILE A 412 -3.07 -6.76 -1.65
N SER A 413 -4.37 -6.76 -1.96
CA SER A 413 -4.89 -7.26 -3.23
C SER A 413 -4.36 -6.48 -4.44
N LEU A 414 -4.29 -5.14 -4.33
CA LEU A 414 -3.70 -4.29 -5.36
C LEU A 414 -2.21 -4.61 -5.56
N MET A 415 -1.43 -4.74 -4.48
CA MET A 415 -0.03 -5.14 -4.56
C MET A 415 0.14 -6.49 -5.25
N MET A 416 -0.67 -7.49 -4.89
CA MET A 416 -0.63 -8.82 -5.51
C MET A 416 -0.90 -8.74 -7.02
N ALA A 417 -1.91 -7.96 -7.43
CA ALA A 417 -2.23 -7.76 -8.84
C ALA A 417 -1.10 -7.06 -9.61
N GLN A 418 -0.47 -6.07 -9.01
CA GLN A 418 0.67 -5.36 -9.59
C GLN A 418 1.89 -6.28 -9.78
N ILE A 419 2.21 -7.10 -8.77
CA ILE A 419 3.38 -7.99 -8.80
C ILE A 419 3.17 -9.15 -9.80
N VAL A 420 1.97 -9.71 -9.91
CA VAL A 420 1.71 -10.77 -10.91
C VAL A 420 1.78 -10.24 -12.33
N SER A 421 1.47 -8.97 -12.53
CA SER A 421 1.61 -8.27 -13.82
C SER A 421 3.09 -8.08 -14.19
N ASP A 422 3.90 -7.55 -13.29
CA ASP A 422 5.35 -7.42 -13.43
C ASP A 422 6.05 -7.70 -12.11
N ARG A 423 6.74 -8.84 -12.03
CA ARG A 423 7.43 -9.31 -10.82
C ARG A 423 8.46 -8.29 -10.29
N ARG A 424 9.07 -7.49 -11.17
CA ARG A 424 10.06 -6.46 -10.78
C ARG A 424 9.47 -5.41 -9.83
N ARG A 425 8.15 -5.20 -9.87
CA ARG A 425 7.44 -4.28 -8.97
C ARG A 425 7.55 -4.69 -7.51
N ASN A 426 7.76 -6.01 -7.22
CA ASN A 426 8.00 -6.44 -5.84
C ASN A 426 9.21 -5.75 -5.22
N ALA A 427 10.32 -5.65 -5.96
CA ALA A 427 11.52 -4.96 -5.48
C ALA A 427 11.30 -3.45 -5.25
N VAL A 428 10.41 -2.81 -6.03
CA VAL A 428 9.98 -1.41 -5.78
C VAL A 428 9.23 -1.31 -4.46
N TYR A 429 8.28 -2.20 -4.21
CA TYR A 429 7.50 -2.19 -2.97
C TYR A 429 8.35 -2.57 -1.76
N GLU A 430 9.29 -3.52 -1.91
CA GLU A 430 10.25 -3.85 -0.85
C GLU A 430 11.10 -2.63 -0.45
N ASP A 431 11.57 -1.84 -1.42
CA ASP A 431 12.33 -0.60 -1.12
C ASP A 431 11.41 0.47 -0.50
N LEU A 432 10.22 0.66 -1.07
CA LEU A 432 9.23 1.64 -0.61
C LEU A 432 8.73 1.36 0.82
N PHE A 433 8.64 0.09 1.19
CA PHE A 433 8.28 -0.37 2.54
C PHE A 433 9.50 -0.80 3.38
N ASN A 434 10.72 -0.35 3.05
CA ASN A 434 11.91 -0.59 3.84
C ASN A 434 12.20 0.63 4.74
N PRO A 435 12.32 0.48 6.09
CA PRO A 435 12.61 1.59 7.00
C PRO A 435 13.95 2.28 6.73
N GLN A 436 14.84 1.63 5.98
CA GLN A 436 16.17 2.12 5.61
C GLN A 436 16.24 2.56 4.14
N GLY A 437 15.14 2.44 3.39
CA GLY A 437 15.00 2.86 2.00
C GLY A 437 14.42 4.27 1.86
N SER A 438 14.08 4.61 0.63
CA SER A 438 13.37 5.85 0.33
C SER A 438 11.86 5.65 0.49
N GLU A 439 11.25 6.48 1.30
CA GLU A 439 9.83 6.44 1.61
C GLU A 439 9.09 7.62 0.99
N ILE A 440 7.76 7.49 0.88
CA ILE A 440 6.90 8.59 0.42
C ILE A 440 6.60 9.52 1.57
N TYR A 441 6.84 10.83 1.35
CA TYR A 441 6.51 11.89 2.28
C TYR A 441 5.62 12.95 1.62
N LEU A 442 4.63 13.45 2.39
CA LEU A 442 3.86 14.64 2.08
C LEU A 442 4.43 15.81 2.88
N LYS A 443 5.36 16.55 2.30
CA LYS A 443 6.04 17.66 2.96
C LYS A 443 5.39 19.01 2.60
N PRO A 444 5.40 20.01 3.50
CA PRO A 444 4.83 21.33 3.21
C PRO A 444 5.38 21.94 1.91
N ALA A 445 4.50 22.45 1.05
CA ALA A 445 4.91 23.06 -0.23
C ALA A 445 5.88 24.23 -0.01
N CYS A 446 5.71 25.01 1.06
CA CYS A 446 6.57 26.13 1.42
C CYS A 446 8.02 25.74 1.73
N GLU A 447 8.32 24.45 1.99
CA GLU A 447 9.68 23.96 2.12
C GLU A 447 10.44 23.84 0.79
N TYR A 448 9.73 23.81 -0.34
CA TYR A 448 10.29 23.63 -1.68
C TYR A 448 10.17 24.87 -2.54
N ILE A 449 9.05 25.56 -2.46
CA ILE A 449 8.72 26.69 -3.30
C ILE A 449 8.07 27.83 -2.51
N LYS A 450 8.15 29.04 -3.05
CA LYS A 450 7.35 30.18 -2.57
C LYS A 450 5.88 29.94 -2.89
N THR A 451 5.03 30.05 -1.87
CA THR A 451 3.58 29.92 -2.01
C THR A 451 2.96 31.18 -2.62
N GLY A 452 1.76 31.06 -3.20
CA GLY A 452 1.03 32.18 -3.79
C GLY A 452 1.51 32.62 -5.19
N VAL A 453 2.46 31.91 -5.78
CA VAL A 453 2.94 32.14 -7.15
C VAL A 453 2.72 30.90 -8.01
N ALA A 454 2.55 31.10 -9.32
CA ALA A 454 2.38 30.02 -10.27
C ALA A 454 3.73 29.39 -10.60
N VAL A 455 3.88 28.10 -10.33
CA VAL A 455 5.10 27.32 -10.59
C VAL A 455 4.79 26.06 -11.38
N ASN A 456 5.68 25.68 -12.30
CA ASN A 456 5.62 24.41 -13.00
C ASN A 456 6.31 23.31 -12.20
N PHE A 457 6.01 22.06 -12.52
CA PHE A 457 6.56 20.92 -11.76
C PHE A 457 8.06 20.71 -11.99
N TYR A 458 8.66 21.24 -13.06
CA TYR A 458 10.13 21.25 -13.24
C TYR A 458 10.84 22.03 -12.12
N THR A 459 10.25 23.14 -11.68
CA THR A 459 10.77 23.93 -10.55
C THR A 459 10.70 23.15 -9.24
N ILE A 460 9.62 22.39 -9.02
CA ILE A 460 9.45 21.52 -7.84
C ILE A 460 10.45 20.36 -7.86
N LEU A 461 10.64 19.72 -9.02
CA LEU A 461 11.65 18.65 -9.19
C LEU A 461 13.05 19.14 -8.83
N GLU A 462 13.43 20.32 -9.32
CA GLU A 462 14.71 20.92 -9.03
C GLU A 462 14.85 21.27 -7.54
N ALA A 463 13.82 21.83 -6.93
CA ALA A 463 13.79 22.13 -5.49
C ALA A 463 13.97 20.88 -4.63
N ALA A 464 13.29 19.79 -4.98
CA ALA A 464 13.44 18.50 -4.31
C ALA A 464 14.82 17.89 -4.54
N ALA A 465 15.33 17.91 -5.78
CA ALA A 465 16.66 17.38 -6.11
C ALA A 465 17.79 18.08 -5.35
N ARG A 466 17.67 19.39 -5.05
CA ARG A 466 18.62 20.13 -4.19
C ARG A 466 18.66 19.61 -2.75
N LYS A 467 17.61 18.89 -2.32
CA LYS A 467 17.52 18.23 -1.02
C LYS A 467 17.81 16.73 -1.09
N ASN A 468 18.29 16.21 -2.22
CA ASN A 468 18.45 14.79 -2.53
C ASN A 468 17.14 14.01 -2.43
N GLU A 469 16.04 14.61 -2.83
CA GLU A 469 14.69 14.03 -2.84
C GLU A 469 14.14 14.00 -4.26
N THR A 470 13.27 13.02 -4.54
CA THR A 470 12.59 12.90 -5.82
C THR A 470 11.12 13.29 -5.67
N ALA A 471 10.70 14.43 -6.23
CA ALA A 471 9.29 14.79 -6.25
C ALA A 471 8.52 13.92 -7.23
N ILE A 472 7.37 13.39 -6.79
CA ILE A 472 6.51 12.51 -7.59
C ILE A 472 5.13 13.09 -7.86
N GLY A 473 4.77 14.13 -7.12
CA GLY A 473 3.46 14.76 -7.22
C GLY A 473 3.24 15.83 -6.15
N TYR A 474 1.97 16.16 -5.95
CA TYR A 474 1.54 17.11 -4.93
C TYR A 474 0.14 16.80 -4.42
N ARG A 475 -0.26 17.41 -3.31
CA ARG A 475 -1.62 17.38 -2.76
C ARG A 475 -2.12 18.78 -2.52
N LEU A 476 -3.30 19.10 -3.08
CA LEU A 476 -4.00 20.37 -2.89
C LEU A 476 -5.00 20.24 -1.74
N SER A 477 -4.79 20.98 -0.67
CA SER A 477 -5.63 20.96 0.53
C SER A 477 -7.07 21.42 0.27
N SER A 478 -7.27 22.31 -0.70
CA SER A 478 -8.59 22.79 -1.13
C SER A 478 -9.49 21.68 -1.70
N LEU A 479 -8.91 20.54 -2.10
CA LEU A 479 -9.60 19.37 -2.64
C LEU A 479 -9.59 18.18 -1.69
N SER A 480 -9.18 18.36 -0.45
CA SER A 480 -9.00 17.27 0.53
C SER A 480 -10.28 16.49 0.88
N GLU A 481 -11.45 17.04 0.59
CA GLU A 481 -12.75 16.36 0.79
C GLU A 481 -13.38 15.87 -0.53
N ASP A 482 -12.73 16.07 -1.67
CA ASP A 482 -13.25 15.68 -2.99
C ASP A 482 -12.69 14.31 -3.42
N ALA A 483 -13.42 13.24 -3.13
CA ALA A 483 -13.07 11.87 -3.52
C ALA A 483 -12.96 11.69 -5.06
N LYS A 484 -13.69 12.47 -5.86
CA LYS A 484 -13.62 12.39 -7.34
C LYS A 484 -12.33 12.95 -7.90
N ARG A 485 -11.61 13.74 -7.11
CA ARG A 485 -10.30 14.30 -7.42
C ARG A 485 -9.22 13.73 -6.52
N SER A 486 -9.34 12.47 -6.14
CA SER A 486 -8.37 11.73 -5.31
C SER A 486 -7.96 12.53 -4.06
N PHE A 487 -8.92 13.22 -3.42
CA PHE A 487 -8.69 14.04 -2.22
C PHE A 487 -7.57 15.08 -2.39
N GLY A 488 -7.41 15.60 -3.62
CA GLY A 488 -6.40 16.58 -4.00
C GLY A 488 -5.03 16.00 -4.32
N VAL A 489 -4.85 14.69 -4.26
CA VAL A 489 -3.60 14.01 -4.64
C VAL A 489 -3.46 13.97 -6.16
N VAL A 490 -2.32 14.43 -6.67
CA VAL A 490 -1.94 14.37 -8.08
C VAL A 490 -0.56 13.72 -8.15
N ILE A 491 -0.51 12.50 -8.68
CA ILE A 491 0.72 11.80 -9.00
C ILE A 491 1.02 12.04 -10.48
N ASN A 492 2.30 12.07 -10.85
CA ASN A 492 2.75 12.24 -12.24
C ASN A 492 2.09 13.42 -12.97
N PRO A 493 2.15 14.65 -12.42
CA PRO A 493 1.57 15.83 -13.07
C PRO A 493 2.29 16.15 -14.39
N ASP A 494 1.56 16.79 -15.33
CA ASP A 494 2.22 17.39 -16.48
C ASP A 494 3.18 18.49 -15.99
N LYS A 495 4.46 18.34 -16.27
CA LYS A 495 5.50 19.19 -15.68
C LYS A 495 5.48 20.63 -16.18
N ARG A 496 4.77 20.91 -17.28
CA ARG A 496 4.61 22.27 -17.83
C ARG A 496 3.42 23.00 -17.23
N GLU A 497 2.47 22.28 -16.66
CA GLU A 497 1.30 22.90 -16.03
C GLU A 497 1.73 23.74 -14.83
N GLU A 498 1.24 24.97 -14.76
CA GLU A 498 1.53 25.87 -13.66
C GLU A 498 0.44 25.76 -12.59
N VAL A 499 0.86 25.58 -11.35
CA VAL A 499 -0.01 25.45 -10.17
C VAL A 499 0.36 26.52 -9.15
N VAL A 500 -0.65 27.11 -8.51
CA VAL A 500 -0.47 28.04 -7.39
C VAL A 500 -0.68 27.28 -6.10
N PHE A 501 0.36 27.17 -5.29
CA PHE A 501 0.32 26.46 -4.02
C PHE A 501 0.10 27.40 -2.83
N THR A 502 -0.59 26.89 -1.83
CA THR A 502 -0.80 27.53 -0.53
C THR A 502 0.11 26.90 0.54
N GLU A 503 0.15 27.46 1.75
CA GLU A 503 0.91 26.89 2.86
C GLU A 503 0.39 25.55 3.35
N GLN A 504 -0.91 25.27 3.10
CA GLN A 504 -1.53 24.00 3.50
C GLN A 504 -1.25 22.87 2.50
N ASP A 505 -0.84 23.20 1.28
CA ASP A 505 -0.56 22.21 0.24
C ASP A 505 0.72 21.44 0.53
N ARG A 506 0.83 20.27 -0.07
CA ARG A 506 1.96 19.35 0.15
C ARG A 506 2.61 18.97 -1.17
N ILE A 507 3.92 18.83 -1.15
CA ILE A 507 4.67 18.15 -2.22
C ILE A 507 4.88 16.70 -1.79
N ILE A 508 4.64 15.78 -2.73
CA ILE A 508 4.82 14.35 -2.53
C ILE A 508 6.21 13.99 -3.04
N VAL A 509 7.06 13.50 -2.15
CA VAL A 509 8.45 13.19 -2.47
C VAL A 509 8.84 11.80 -1.98
N LEU A 510 9.79 11.18 -2.68
CA LEU A 510 10.59 10.09 -2.18
C LEU A 510 11.82 10.70 -1.49
N ALA A 511 12.05 10.32 -0.25
CA ALA A 511 13.18 10.81 0.54
C ALA A 511 13.65 9.73 1.53
N GLU A 512 14.94 9.77 1.89
CA GLU A 512 15.45 9.08 3.07
C GLU A 512 15.08 9.88 4.33
N LYS A 513 15.10 9.21 5.49
CA LYS A 513 14.79 9.85 6.79
C LYS A 513 15.76 10.94 7.18
#